data_6bf3fc04c1beb14650d475c79bed3f6e
#
_entry.id   6bf3fc04c1beb14650d475c79bed3f6e
#
_cell.length_a   1.000
_cell.length_b   1.000
_cell.length_c   1.000
_cell.angle_alpha   90.00
_cell.angle_beta   90.00
_cell.angle_gamma   90.00
#
_symmetry.space_group_name_H-M   'P 1'
#
loop_
_entity.id
_entity.type
_entity.pdbx_description
1 polymer ?
#
loop_
_entity_poly.entity_id
_entity_poly.type
_entity_poly.pdbx_seq_one_letter_code
_entity_poly.pdbx_strand_id
1 'polypeptide(L)'
;RMAPSAVNKQPWKFVVVKSEAARKQLQECYDRDWFKSAPLYIICMRELDSNWIRKEDNKQHGDIDVAIATEHLCLAATERGLGSCWVCNFNVAKETFPYTGFGPIAIIPIGHIADDCPLNEKKRKALEEITDFI
;
A
#
# COMPACT_ATOMS: atom_id res chain seq x y z
N ARG A 1 3.47 6.41 10.33
CA ARG A 1 3.50 5.71 11.63
C ARG A 1 2.48 6.24 12.65
N MET A 2 1.85 7.37 12.36
CA MET A 2 0.82 8.00 13.23
C MET A 2 -0.59 7.48 12.94
N ALA A 3 -0.74 6.57 12.00
CA ALA A 3 -2.02 5.95 11.71
C ALA A 3 -2.56 5.17 12.93
N PRO A 4 -3.89 5.18 13.17
CA PRO A 4 -4.48 4.33 14.20
C PRO A 4 -4.43 2.86 13.80
N SER A 5 -4.50 1.97 14.79
CA SER A 5 -4.66 0.54 14.58
C SER A 5 -5.55 -0.07 15.67
N ALA A 6 -6.15 -1.22 15.41
CA ALA A 6 -6.99 -1.91 16.36
C ALA A 6 -6.20 -2.20 17.65
N VAL A 7 -6.73 -1.71 18.78
CA VAL A 7 -6.10 -1.74 20.12
C VAL A 7 -4.61 -1.33 20.13
N ASN A 8 -4.24 -0.45 19.20
CA ASN A 8 -2.88 0.07 19.02
C ASN A 8 -1.80 -1.01 18.79
N LYS A 9 -2.15 -2.08 18.11
CA LYS A 9 -1.20 -3.18 17.80
C LYS A 9 -0.13 -2.80 16.79
N GLN A 10 -0.43 -1.86 15.88
CA GLN A 10 0.50 -1.38 14.84
C GLN A 10 1.17 -2.52 14.04
N PRO A 11 0.38 -3.47 13.48
CA PRO A 11 0.88 -4.71 12.89
C PRO A 11 1.47 -4.51 11.49
N TRP A 12 2.20 -3.43 11.27
CA TRP A 12 2.75 -3.07 9.96
C TRP A 12 4.26 -3.04 9.94
N LYS A 13 4.82 -3.36 8.78
CA LYS A 13 6.19 -3.09 8.41
C LYS A 13 6.22 -2.46 7.03
N PHE A 14 6.97 -1.38 6.87
CA PHE A 14 7.20 -0.72 5.59
C PHE A 14 8.63 -0.99 5.14
N VAL A 15 8.77 -1.57 3.94
CA VAL A 15 10.06 -1.85 3.34
C VAL A 15 10.32 -0.88 2.20
N VAL A 16 11.28 0.01 2.37
CA VAL A 16 11.64 1.02 1.38
C VAL A 16 12.67 0.46 0.41
N VAL A 17 12.27 0.27 -0.85
CA VAL A 17 13.07 -0.33 -1.91
C VAL A 17 13.67 0.78 -2.77
N LYS A 18 14.96 1.06 -2.57
CA LYS A 18 15.70 2.17 -3.22
C LYS A 18 16.80 1.71 -4.18
N SER A 19 17.53 0.63 -3.83
CA SER A 19 18.65 0.18 -4.67
C SER A 19 18.14 -0.36 -6.01
N GLU A 20 18.93 -0.14 -7.06
CA GLU A 20 18.57 -0.59 -8.42
C GLU A 20 18.33 -2.09 -8.48
N ALA A 21 19.21 -2.88 -7.84
CA ALA A 21 19.08 -4.33 -7.81
C ALA A 21 17.76 -4.78 -7.16
N ALA A 22 17.40 -4.22 -5.99
CA ALA A 22 16.16 -4.56 -5.30
C ALA A 22 14.92 -4.09 -6.09
N ARG A 23 15.00 -2.94 -6.76
CA ARG A 23 13.90 -2.47 -7.63
C ARG A 23 13.67 -3.40 -8.81
N LYS A 24 14.74 -3.81 -9.51
CA LYS A 24 14.64 -4.75 -10.64
C LYS A 24 14.01 -6.08 -10.21
N GLN A 25 14.43 -6.60 -9.06
CA GLN A 25 13.85 -7.81 -8.49
C GLN A 25 12.35 -7.65 -8.17
N LEU A 26 11.95 -6.54 -7.53
CA LEU A 26 10.55 -6.26 -7.22
C LEU A 26 9.71 -6.08 -8.48
N GLN A 27 10.26 -5.46 -9.53
CA GLN A 27 9.57 -5.21 -10.79
C GLN A 27 9.13 -6.50 -11.51
N GLU A 28 9.72 -7.64 -11.19
CA GLU A 28 9.27 -8.94 -11.70
C GLU A 28 7.92 -9.37 -11.16
N CYS A 29 7.48 -8.83 -10.02
CA CYS A 29 6.20 -9.15 -9.41
C CYS A 29 4.99 -8.59 -10.18
N TYR A 30 5.19 -7.49 -10.95
CA TYR A 30 4.11 -6.80 -11.63
C TYR A 30 4.56 -6.21 -12.96
N ASP A 31 4.08 -6.80 -14.07
CA ASP A 31 4.51 -6.48 -15.42
C ASP A 31 3.70 -5.32 -16.02
N ARG A 32 4.10 -4.08 -15.67
CA ARG A 32 3.57 -2.83 -16.22
C ARG A 32 4.68 -1.80 -16.37
N ASP A 33 4.78 -1.16 -17.52
CA ASP A 33 5.85 -0.19 -17.81
C ASP A 33 5.84 0.99 -16.84
N TRP A 34 4.65 1.54 -16.55
CA TRP A 34 4.50 2.62 -15.58
C TRP A 34 4.96 2.23 -14.16
N PHE A 35 4.75 0.96 -13.75
CA PHE A 35 5.24 0.46 -12.48
C PHE A 35 6.77 0.36 -12.49
N LYS A 36 7.35 -0.15 -13.58
CA LYS A 36 8.79 -0.32 -13.73
C LYS A 36 9.54 1.02 -13.80
N SER A 37 8.87 2.11 -14.21
CA SER A 37 9.48 3.44 -14.27
C SER A 37 9.65 4.12 -12.91
N ALA A 38 8.99 3.64 -11.86
CA ALA A 38 9.06 4.26 -10.55
C ALA A 38 10.46 4.19 -9.94
N PRO A 39 10.97 5.32 -9.40
CA PRO A 39 12.31 5.37 -8.80
C PRO A 39 12.36 4.77 -7.38
N LEU A 40 11.22 4.60 -6.74
CA LEU A 40 11.10 4.16 -5.36
C LEU A 40 9.84 3.30 -5.18
N TYR A 41 9.94 2.28 -4.33
CA TYR A 41 8.77 1.51 -3.90
C TYR A 41 8.75 1.39 -2.38
N ILE A 42 7.53 1.32 -1.82
CA ILE A 42 7.33 0.93 -0.43
C ILE A 42 6.44 -0.32 -0.43
N ILE A 43 6.96 -1.42 0.11
CA ILE A 43 6.18 -2.62 0.35
C ILE A 43 5.51 -2.46 1.72
N CYS A 44 4.19 -2.48 1.73
CA CYS A 44 3.39 -2.43 2.95
C CYS A 44 3.07 -3.85 3.37
N MET A 45 3.55 -4.27 4.52
CA MET A 45 3.45 -5.64 5.01
C MET A 45 2.68 -5.70 6.32
N ARG A 46 1.95 -6.79 6.51
CA ARG A 46 1.28 -7.12 7.77
C ARG A 46 2.11 -8.12 8.56
N GLU A 47 2.25 -7.89 9.86
CA GLU A 47 2.72 -8.90 10.80
C GLU A 47 1.63 -9.97 10.97
N LEU A 48 1.97 -11.24 10.72
CA LEU A 48 0.97 -12.32 10.63
C LEU A 48 0.38 -12.69 11.98
N ASP A 49 1.16 -12.63 13.04
CA ASP A 49 0.80 -13.10 14.38
C ASP A 49 0.35 -11.99 15.34
N SER A 50 0.45 -10.71 14.94
CA SER A 50 0.22 -9.55 15.83
C SER A 50 -1.09 -8.82 15.61
N ASN A 51 -1.94 -9.24 14.67
CA ASN A 51 -3.18 -8.53 14.37
C ASN A 51 -4.27 -8.74 15.43
N TRP A 52 -5.21 -7.79 15.54
CA TRP A 52 -6.39 -7.93 16.37
C TRP A 52 -7.47 -8.72 15.64
N ILE A 53 -8.17 -9.57 16.40
CA ILE A 53 -9.26 -10.40 15.88
C ILE A 53 -10.54 -10.04 16.61
N ARG A 54 -11.60 -9.69 15.88
CA ARG A 54 -12.93 -9.48 16.44
C ARG A 54 -13.53 -10.83 16.83
N LYS A 55 -13.92 -10.97 18.09
CA LYS A 55 -14.33 -12.27 18.67
C LYS A 55 -15.64 -12.81 18.09
N GLU A 56 -16.56 -11.92 17.73
CA GLU A 56 -17.92 -12.27 17.29
C GLU A 56 -17.94 -13.02 15.94
N ASP A 57 -17.02 -12.69 15.05
CA ASP A 57 -16.98 -13.26 13.69
C ASP A 57 -15.58 -13.71 13.25
N ASN A 58 -14.61 -13.70 14.15
CA ASN A 58 -13.20 -14.02 13.89
C ASN A 58 -12.55 -13.17 12.79
N LYS A 59 -13.08 -11.98 12.54
CA LYS A 59 -12.52 -11.08 11.52
C LYS A 59 -11.17 -10.53 11.96
N GLN A 60 -10.14 -10.80 11.16
CA GLN A 60 -8.80 -10.24 11.33
C GLN A 60 -8.76 -8.80 10.85
N HIS A 61 -8.13 -7.90 11.61
CA HIS A 61 -8.04 -6.47 11.32
C HIS A 61 -6.66 -6.01 10.84
N GLY A 62 -5.67 -6.88 10.80
CA GLY A 62 -4.32 -6.52 10.42
C GLY A 62 -4.22 -5.88 9.03
N ASP A 63 -4.95 -6.39 8.04
CA ASP A 63 -4.98 -5.83 6.68
C ASP A 63 -5.63 -4.43 6.67
N ILE A 64 -6.66 -4.23 7.47
CA ILE A 64 -7.33 -2.93 7.64
C ILE A 64 -6.36 -1.92 8.27
N ASP A 65 -5.66 -2.31 9.33
CA ASP A 65 -4.67 -1.45 10.01
C ASP A 65 -3.56 -1.03 9.05
N VAL A 66 -3.02 -1.99 8.27
CA VAL A 66 -2.00 -1.69 7.25
C VAL A 66 -2.56 -0.78 6.16
N ALA A 67 -3.81 -1.00 5.72
CA ALA A 67 -4.45 -0.16 4.70
C ALA A 67 -4.60 1.29 5.16
N ILE A 68 -5.02 1.53 6.42
CA ILE A 68 -5.10 2.87 7.01
C ILE A 68 -3.72 3.56 6.99
N ALA A 69 -2.68 2.87 7.45
CA ALA A 69 -1.33 3.42 7.49
C ALA A 69 -0.76 3.67 6.08
N THR A 70 -1.10 2.80 5.11
CA THR A 70 -0.71 2.96 3.71
C THR A 70 -1.39 4.17 3.06
N GLU A 71 -2.66 4.44 3.37
CA GLU A 71 -3.36 5.63 2.86
C GLU A 71 -2.74 6.92 3.43
N HIS A 72 -2.39 6.96 4.73
CA HIS A 72 -1.62 8.07 5.31
C HIS A 72 -0.31 8.31 4.56
N LEU A 73 0.38 7.24 4.15
CA LEU A 73 1.60 7.32 3.35
C LEU A 73 1.33 7.95 1.97
N CYS A 74 0.26 7.51 1.27
CA CYS A 74 -0.12 8.06 -0.03
C CYS A 74 -0.51 9.55 0.05
N LEU A 75 -1.25 9.94 1.09
CA LEU A 75 -1.60 11.33 1.35
C LEU A 75 -0.35 12.18 1.62
N ALA A 76 0.59 11.68 2.42
CA ALA A 76 1.85 12.36 2.70
C ALA A 76 2.75 12.49 1.46
N ALA A 77 2.71 11.51 0.54
CA ALA A 77 3.39 11.61 -0.75
C ALA A 77 2.77 12.71 -1.62
N THR A 78 1.43 12.75 -1.70
CA THR A 78 0.68 13.77 -2.44
C THR A 78 0.95 15.17 -1.90
N GLU A 79 0.99 15.36 -0.58
CA GLU A 79 1.33 16.63 0.06
C GLU A 79 2.71 17.15 -0.37
N ARG A 80 3.62 16.25 -0.71
CA ARG A 80 4.99 16.55 -1.20
C ARG A 80 5.09 16.64 -2.71
N GLY A 81 3.97 16.68 -3.44
CA GLY A 81 3.95 16.74 -4.90
C GLY A 81 4.38 15.44 -5.59
N LEU A 82 4.34 14.32 -4.89
CA LEU A 82 4.68 13.01 -5.45
C LEU A 82 3.42 12.25 -5.88
N GLY A 83 3.56 11.47 -6.96
CA GLY A 83 2.58 10.47 -7.36
C GLY A 83 2.78 9.17 -6.61
N SER A 84 1.67 8.47 -6.35
CA SER A 84 1.65 7.13 -5.77
C SER A 84 0.51 6.31 -6.35
N CYS A 85 0.63 4.99 -6.29
CA CYS A 85 -0.44 4.09 -6.71
C CYS A 85 -0.48 2.87 -5.79
N TRP A 86 -1.70 2.42 -5.44
CA TRP A 86 -1.91 1.16 -4.73
C TRP A 86 -1.84 0.00 -5.71
N VAL A 87 -0.84 -0.87 -5.55
CA VAL A 87 -0.71 -2.11 -6.31
C VAL A 87 -0.92 -3.28 -5.35
N CYS A 88 -2.05 -3.99 -5.52
CA CYS A 88 -2.37 -5.20 -4.76
C CYS A 88 -2.35 -6.46 -5.65
N ASN A 89 -2.49 -6.29 -6.96
CA ASN A 89 -2.47 -7.41 -7.92
C ASN A 89 -1.05 -7.68 -8.40
N PHE A 90 -0.22 -8.26 -7.54
CA PHE A 90 1.16 -8.65 -7.86
C PHE A 90 1.38 -10.15 -7.57
N ASN A 91 2.39 -10.73 -8.21
CA ASN A 91 2.72 -12.13 -8.00
C ASN A 91 3.55 -12.31 -6.72
N VAL A 92 2.88 -12.75 -5.65
CA VAL A 92 3.51 -12.96 -4.32
C VAL A 92 4.61 -14.02 -4.38
N ALA A 93 4.50 -15.04 -5.24
CA ALA A 93 5.50 -16.10 -5.37
C ALA A 93 6.86 -15.61 -5.92
N LYS A 94 6.87 -14.46 -6.60
CA LYS A 94 8.07 -13.80 -7.09
C LYS A 94 8.64 -12.79 -6.11
N GLU A 95 7.95 -12.52 -5.03
CA GLU A 95 8.44 -11.64 -4.00
C GLU A 95 9.54 -12.33 -3.18
N THR A 96 10.72 -11.74 -3.18
CA THR A 96 11.92 -12.38 -2.61
C THR A 96 12.42 -11.68 -1.35
N PHE A 97 11.60 -10.84 -0.73
CA PHE A 97 11.99 -10.18 0.50
C PHE A 97 11.90 -11.16 1.68
N PRO A 98 13.03 -11.47 2.36
CA PRO A 98 13.10 -12.51 3.39
C PRO A 98 12.56 -12.01 4.74
N TYR A 99 11.32 -11.51 4.79
CA TYR A 99 10.68 -11.05 6.02
C TYR A 99 9.77 -12.14 6.58
N THR A 100 10.37 -13.10 7.29
CA THR A 100 9.62 -14.14 8.01
C THR A 100 8.64 -13.50 9.01
N GLY A 101 7.42 -14.02 9.09
CA GLY A 101 6.37 -13.49 9.97
C GLY A 101 5.60 -12.29 9.42
N PHE A 102 5.90 -11.84 8.19
CA PHE A 102 5.18 -10.76 7.52
C PHE A 102 4.61 -11.22 6.18
N GLY A 103 3.42 -10.69 5.84
CA GLY A 103 2.79 -10.88 4.54
C GLY A 103 2.62 -9.55 3.81
N PRO A 104 2.93 -9.48 2.50
CA PRO A 104 2.75 -8.26 1.72
C PRO A 104 1.27 -7.98 1.50
N ILE A 105 0.85 -6.72 1.68
CA ILE A 105 -0.53 -6.25 1.46
C ILE A 105 -0.61 -5.41 0.19
N ALA A 106 0.35 -4.50 0.01
CA ALA A 106 0.41 -3.62 -1.14
C ALA A 106 1.86 -3.24 -1.46
N ILE A 107 2.10 -2.91 -2.73
CA ILE A 107 3.33 -2.26 -3.18
C ILE A 107 2.95 -0.87 -3.65
N ILE A 108 3.61 0.15 -3.12
CA ILE A 108 3.37 1.55 -3.46
C ILE A 108 4.56 2.09 -4.24
N PRO A 109 4.51 2.15 -5.59
CA PRO A 109 5.45 2.93 -6.37
C PRO A 109 5.26 4.41 -6.06
N ILE A 110 6.37 5.14 -5.92
CA ILE A 110 6.39 6.57 -5.60
C ILE A 110 7.40 7.27 -6.51
N GLY A 111 7.01 8.40 -7.07
CA GLY A 111 7.88 9.23 -7.90
C GLY A 111 7.22 10.56 -8.28
N HIS A 112 7.94 11.43 -8.97
CA HIS A 112 7.32 12.58 -9.60
C HIS A 112 6.39 12.12 -10.73
N ILE A 113 5.24 12.77 -10.85
CA ILE A 113 4.33 12.54 -11.98
C ILE A 113 5.01 13.09 -13.24
N ALA A 114 5.03 12.28 -14.31
CA ALA A 114 5.60 12.74 -15.59
C ALA A 114 4.76 13.88 -16.17
N ASP A 115 5.42 14.83 -16.83
CA ASP A 115 4.76 16.01 -17.39
C ASP A 115 3.71 15.67 -18.46
N ASP A 116 3.89 14.56 -19.15
CA ASP A 116 2.99 14.03 -20.19
C ASP A 116 1.95 13.03 -19.62
N CYS A 117 1.90 12.83 -18.31
CA CYS A 117 0.96 11.92 -17.68
C CYS A 117 -0.48 12.43 -17.86
N PRO A 118 -1.38 11.66 -18.50
CA PRO A 118 -2.77 12.08 -18.65
C PRO A 118 -3.46 12.10 -17.27
N LEU A 119 -3.81 13.28 -16.79
CA LEU A 119 -4.61 13.47 -15.59
C LEU A 119 -6.08 13.27 -15.93
N ASN A 120 -6.52 12.02 -15.92
CA ASN A 120 -7.93 11.71 -16.13
C ASN A 120 -8.79 12.16 -14.95
N GLU A 121 -9.99 12.66 -15.26
CA GLU A 121 -10.98 12.99 -14.23
C GLU A 121 -11.32 11.74 -13.38
N LYS A 122 -11.22 11.88 -12.08
CA LYS A 122 -11.54 10.80 -11.14
C LYS A 122 -13.05 10.71 -10.94
N LYS A 123 -13.69 9.73 -11.57
CA LYS A 123 -15.10 9.44 -11.30
C LYS A 123 -15.29 9.01 -9.85
N ARG A 124 -16.22 9.61 -9.16
CA ARG A 124 -16.60 9.30 -7.78
C ARG A 124 -18.13 9.18 -7.70
N LYS A 125 -18.61 8.33 -6.80
CA LYS A 125 -20.00 8.29 -6.43
C LYS A 125 -20.41 9.63 -5.80
N ALA A 126 -21.67 10.02 -5.99
CA ALA A 126 -22.22 11.18 -5.30
C ALA A 126 -22.28 10.92 -3.78
N LEU A 127 -22.27 11.99 -2.99
CA LEU A 127 -22.27 11.86 -1.53
C LEU A 127 -23.49 11.07 -1.03
N GLU A 128 -24.64 11.30 -1.65
CA GLU A 128 -25.92 10.68 -1.35
C GLU A 128 -25.94 9.17 -1.63
N GLU A 129 -25.07 8.69 -2.51
CA GLU A 129 -24.93 7.25 -2.80
C GLU A 129 -24.10 6.48 -1.76
N ILE A 130 -23.38 7.20 -0.90
CA ILE A 130 -22.43 6.62 0.06
C ILE A 130 -22.67 7.06 1.50
N THR A 131 -23.73 7.87 1.74
CA THR A 131 -24.03 8.43 3.06
C THR A 131 -25.54 8.37 3.33
N ASP A 132 -25.90 7.77 4.44
CA ASP A 132 -27.25 7.81 4.99
C ASP A 132 -27.27 8.68 6.25
N PHE A 133 -28.30 9.53 6.40
CA PHE A 133 -28.59 10.30 7.61
C PHE A 133 -29.78 9.67 8.32
N ILE A 134 -29.59 9.16 9.53
CA ILE A 134 -30.60 8.48 10.35
C ILE A 134 -30.79 9.17 11.69
#